data_4aac8e674fd1355abbb78379ec3594b5
#
_entry.id   4aac8e674fd1355abbb78379ec3594b5
#
_cell.length_a   1.000
_cell.length_b   1.000
_cell.length_c   1.000
_cell.angle_alpha   90.00
_cell.angle_beta   90.00
_cell.angle_gamma   90.00
#
_symmetry.space_group_name_H-M   'P 1'
#
loop_
_entity.id
_entity.type
_entity.pdbx_description
1 polymer ?
#
loop_
_entity_poly.entity_id
_entity_poly.type
_entity_poly.pdbx_seq_one_letter_code
_entity_poly.pdbx_strand_id
1 'polypeptide(L)'
;MENREAKLSQALAAAQHQYDYIIVDCPPSLGLITTNALCLCTSVIVPIQCEFYALEGLSQLVNTVRRIKRTYNPDLEIEGVLLTMFDSRLKLNQQVADEVKSYFGQKVFDTFIPRTVKLSESPSFGMPVVYYDRYGKGSRAYMKLAKEILKKYNERGDFR
;
A
#
# COMPACT_ATOMS: atom_id res chain seq x y z
N MET A 1 -16.23 9.05 -24.62
CA MET A 1 -16.60 8.13 -23.51
C MET A 1 -16.51 8.94 -22.24
N GLU A 2 -17.63 9.46 -21.81
CA GLU A 2 -17.71 10.21 -20.56
C GLU A 2 -17.56 9.26 -19.36
N ASN A 3 -16.86 9.73 -18.34
CA ASN A 3 -16.73 9.08 -17.03
C ASN A 3 -15.96 7.74 -16.99
N ARG A 4 -14.93 7.59 -17.79
CA ARG A 4 -14.13 6.35 -17.83
C ARG A 4 -13.32 6.11 -16.54
N GLU A 5 -13.08 7.16 -15.76
CA GLU A 5 -12.35 7.14 -14.47
C GLU A 5 -13.19 6.62 -13.31
N ALA A 6 -14.54 6.58 -13.45
CA ALA A 6 -15.47 6.13 -12.41
C ALA A 6 -16.04 4.72 -12.65
N LYS A 7 -15.53 3.97 -13.63
CA LYS A 7 -16.08 2.65 -13.99
C LYS A 7 -15.92 1.62 -12.89
N LEU A 8 -14.79 1.62 -12.19
CA LEU A 8 -14.56 0.71 -11.08
C LEU A 8 -15.48 1.02 -9.91
N SER A 9 -15.69 2.30 -9.58
CA SER A 9 -16.61 2.72 -8.53
C SER A 9 -18.05 2.25 -8.82
N GLN A 10 -18.50 2.39 -10.06
CA GLN A 10 -19.81 1.89 -10.47
C GLN A 10 -19.93 0.36 -10.34
N ALA A 11 -18.89 -0.36 -10.75
CA ALA A 11 -18.87 -1.83 -10.70
C ALA A 11 -18.87 -2.38 -9.26
N LEU A 12 -18.23 -1.68 -8.32
CA LEU A 12 -18.09 -2.11 -6.93
C LEU A 12 -19.12 -1.50 -5.98
N ALA A 13 -20.07 -0.69 -6.46
CA ALA A 13 -21.05 -0.01 -5.63
C ALA A 13 -21.84 -0.99 -4.74
N ALA A 14 -22.24 -2.15 -5.25
CA ALA A 14 -22.95 -3.17 -4.47
C ALA A 14 -22.05 -3.87 -3.44
N ALA A 15 -20.76 -4.00 -3.70
CA ALA A 15 -19.83 -4.67 -2.80
C ALA A 15 -19.40 -3.81 -1.61
N GLN A 16 -19.44 -2.48 -1.73
CA GLN A 16 -19.04 -1.55 -0.67
C GLN A 16 -19.83 -1.71 0.63
N HIS A 17 -21.05 -2.26 0.56
CA HIS A 17 -21.90 -2.49 1.74
C HIS A 17 -21.80 -3.91 2.31
N GLN A 18 -21.01 -4.78 1.69
CA GLN A 18 -20.90 -6.19 2.06
C GLN A 18 -19.61 -6.53 2.81
N TYR A 19 -18.61 -5.65 2.75
CA TYR A 19 -17.29 -5.90 3.28
C TYR A 19 -16.80 -4.72 4.13
N ASP A 20 -16.08 -5.03 5.21
CA ASP A 20 -15.43 -4.01 6.05
C ASP A 20 -14.25 -3.36 5.31
N TYR A 21 -13.58 -4.11 4.44
CA TYR A 21 -12.45 -3.65 3.63
C TYR A 21 -12.54 -4.17 2.20
N ILE A 22 -12.21 -3.30 1.26
CA ILE A 22 -11.98 -3.65 -0.14
C ILE A 22 -10.53 -3.26 -0.48
N ILE A 23 -9.70 -4.25 -0.77
CA ILE A 23 -8.30 -4.03 -1.14
C ILE A 23 -8.19 -4.15 -2.65
N VAL A 24 -7.71 -3.08 -3.29
CA VAL A 24 -7.51 -3.02 -4.75
C VAL A 24 -6.02 -3.09 -5.05
N ASP A 25 -5.58 -4.22 -5.61
CA ASP A 25 -4.21 -4.37 -6.11
C ASP A 25 -4.10 -3.72 -7.49
N CYS A 26 -3.08 -2.87 -7.66
CA CYS A 26 -2.89 -2.06 -8.86
C CYS A 26 -1.55 -2.35 -9.53
N PRO A 27 -1.49 -2.35 -10.87
CA PRO A 27 -0.22 -2.42 -11.57
C PRO A 27 0.64 -1.17 -11.27
N PRO A 28 1.97 -1.24 -11.41
CA PRO A 28 2.88 -0.12 -11.12
C PRO A 28 2.76 1.06 -12.10
N SER A 29 1.88 0.96 -13.09
CA SER A 29 1.64 2.03 -14.07
C SER A 29 0.60 3.03 -13.54
N LEU A 30 0.82 4.32 -13.81
CA LEU A 30 -0.12 5.39 -13.48
C LEU A 30 -1.17 5.61 -14.60
N GLY A 31 -1.62 4.51 -15.21
CA GLY A 31 -2.60 4.51 -16.28
C GLY A 31 -4.06 4.60 -15.80
N LEU A 32 -5.00 4.35 -16.73
CA LEU A 32 -6.43 4.45 -16.47
C LEU A 32 -6.93 3.49 -15.37
N ILE A 33 -6.35 2.29 -15.27
CA ILE A 33 -6.72 1.29 -14.25
C ILE A 33 -6.39 1.82 -12.86
N THR A 34 -5.16 2.30 -12.64
CA THR A 34 -4.74 2.89 -11.37
C THR A 34 -5.52 4.17 -11.06
N THR A 35 -5.84 4.99 -12.06
CA THR A 35 -6.71 6.16 -11.89
C THR A 35 -8.09 5.74 -11.38
N ASN A 36 -8.72 4.71 -11.96
CA ASN A 36 -10.01 4.20 -11.49
C ASN A 36 -9.95 3.71 -10.04
N ALA A 37 -8.88 3.00 -9.66
CA ALA A 37 -8.69 2.55 -8.29
C ALA A 37 -8.59 3.74 -7.32
N LEU A 38 -7.75 4.74 -7.64
CA LEU A 38 -7.58 5.94 -6.81
C LEU A 38 -8.84 6.81 -6.75
N CYS A 39 -9.70 6.80 -7.78
CA CYS A 39 -10.99 7.47 -7.76
C CYS A 39 -12.00 6.79 -6.82
N LEU A 40 -11.87 5.49 -6.60
CA LEU A 40 -12.74 4.69 -5.75
C LEU A 40 -12.27 4.67 -4.29
N CYS A 41 -10.96 4.52 -4.06
CA CYS A 41 -10.40 4.26 -2.75
C CYS A 41 -10.50 5.48 -1.82
N THR A 42 -10.70 5.24 -0.53
CA THR A 42 -10.61 6.26 0.52
C THR A 42 -9.15 6.53 0.89
N SER A 43 -8.30 5.51 0.80
CA SER A 43 -6.87 5.65 1.11
C SER A 43 -6.00 4.75 0.25
N VAL A 44 -4.71 5.07 0.18
CA VAL A 44 -3.69 4.29 -0.55
C VAL A 44 -2.51 3.96 0.36
N ILE A 45 -2.15 2.68 0.40
CA ILE A 45 -0.89 2.22 0.98
C ILE A 45 0.14 2.16 -0.15
N VAL A 46 1.31 2.77 0.08
CA VAL A 46 2.38 2.88 -0.91
C VAL A 46 3.53 1.95 -0.52
N PRO A 47 3.64 0.75 -1.12
CA PRO A 47 4.78 -0.11 -0.89
C PRO A 47 6.01 0.42 -1.64
N ILE A 48 7.15 0.50 -0.95
CA ILE A 48 8.42 0.96 -1.49
C ILE A 48 9.51 -0.07 -1.19
N GLN A 49 10.23 -0.48 -2.22
CA GLN A 49 11.45 -1.24 -2.04
C GLN A 49 12.57 -0.28 -1.59
N CYS A 50 13.39 -0.72 -0.62
CA CYS A 50 14.49 0.10 -0.11
C CYS A 50 15.70 0.06 -1.06
N GLU A 51 15.52 0.62 -2.27
CA GLU A 51 16.53 0.70 -3.33
C GLU A 51 16.72 2.14 -3.81
N PHE A 52 17.81 2.43 -4.50
CA PHE A 52 18.25 3.77 -4.88
C PHE A 52 17.20 4.62 -5.60
N TYR A 53 16.45 4.02 -6.54
CA TYR A 53 15.42 4.74 -7.31
C TYR A 53 14.05 4.84 -6.64
N ALA A 54 13.91 4.35 -5.41
CA ALA A 54 12.65 4.31 -4.70
C ALA A 54 12.00 5.69 -4.51
N LEU A 55 12.80 6.70 -4.25
CA LEU A 55 12.35 8.06 -3.97
C LEU A 55 11.81 8.79 -5.20
N GLU A 56 12.39 8.53 -6.37
CA GLU A 56 11.90 9.11 -7.62
C GLU A 56 10.48 8.60 -7.95
N GLY A 57 10.29 7.26 -7.89
CA GLY A 57 8.97 6.66 -8.10
C GLY A 57 7.94 7.14 -7.09
N LEU A 58 8.37 7.33 -5.83
CA LEU A 58 7.50 7.83 -4.76
C LEU A 58 7.03 9.26 -5.04
N SER A 59 7.91 10.13 -5.49
CA SER A 59 7.56 11.52 -5.83
C SER A 59 6.54 11.60 -6.97
N GLN A 60 6.68 10.76 -7.99
CA GLN A 60 5.72 10.68 -9.10
C GLN A 60 4.34 10.19 -8.62
N LEU A 61 4.31 9.18 -7.74
CA LEU A 61 3.07 8.67 -7.16
C LEU A 61 2.36 9.73 -6.30
N VAL A 62 3.08 10.42 -5.41
CA VAL A 62 2.52 11.50 -4.58
C VAL A 62 1.90 12.60 -5.43
N ASN A 63 2.56 13.01 -6.50
CA ASN A 63 2.02 13.99 -7.43
C ASN A 63 0.75 13.49 -8.13
N THR A 64 0.69 12.20 -8.47
CA THR A 64 -0.50 11.58 -9.05
C THR A 64 -1.64 11.55 -8.04
N VAL A 65 -1.40 11.12 -6.81
CA VAL A 65 -2.40 11.14 -5.73
C VAL A 65 -2.95 12.54 -5.50
N ARG A 66 -2.08 13.55 -5.43
CA ARG A 66 -2.50 14.96 -5.30
C ARG A 66 -3.38 15.43 -6.46
N ARG A 67 -3.04 15.05 -7.68
CA ARG A 67 -3.85 15.35 -8.87
C ARG A 67 -5.23 14.70 -8.80
N ILE A 68 -5.29 13.41 -8.47
CA ILE A 68 -6.55 12.68 -8.32
C ILE A 68 -7.40 13.29 -7.21
N LYS A 69 -6.80 13.59 -6.06
CA LYS A 69 -7.48 14.26 -4.94
C LYS A 69 -8.13 15.59 -5.36
N ARG A 70 -7.45 16.37 -6.16
CA ARG A 70 -7.97 17.69 -6.63
C ARG A 70 -9.09 17.56 -7.66
N THR A 71 -9.04 16.53 -8.52
CA THR A 71 -9.88 16.47 -9.73
C THR A 71 -11.06 15.49 -9.60
N TYR A 72 -10.86 14.37 -8.92
CA TYR A 72 -11.80 13.24 -8.96
C TYR A 72 -12.24 12.75 -7.58
N ASN A 73 -11.35 12.73 -6.59
CA ASN A 73 -11.62 12.14 -5.27
C ASN A 73 -10.99 12.99 -4.15
N PRO A 74 -11.72 14.00 -3.64
CA PRO A 74 -11.23 14.89 -2.58
C PRO A 74 -10.86 14.17 -1.27
N ASP A 75 -11.49 13.03 -1.00
CA ASP A 75 -11.33 12.26 0.25
C ASP A 75 -10.13 11.31 0.22
N LEU A 76 -9.49 11.13 -0.96
CA LEU A 76 -8.34 10.24 -1.11
C LEU A 76 -7.16 10.68 -0.21
N GLU A 77 -6.71 9.78 0.65
CA GLU A 77 -5.56 10.03 1.53
C GLU A 77 -4.43 9.00 1.29
N ILE A 78 -3.20 9.38 1.61
CA ILE A 78 -2.11 8.43 1.76
C ILE A 78 -2.21 7.85 3.18
N GLU A 79 -2.61 6.58 3.27
CA GLU A 79 -2.70 5.83 4.51
C GLU A 79 -1.34 5.65 5.15
N GLY A 80 -0.38 5.25 4.34
CA GLY A 80 0.99 5.12 4.77
C GLY A 80 1.92 4.61 3.69
N VAL A 81 3.20 4.77 3.96
CA VAL A 81 4.31 4.25 3.15
C VAL A 81 4.86 3.01 3.83
N LEU A 82 4.87 1.89 3.11
CA LEU A 82 5.34 0.60 3.60
C LEU A 82 6.69 0.26 3.00
N LEU A 83 7.73 0.18 3.83
CA LEU A 83 9.04 -0.27 3.42
C LEU A 83 9.03 -1.78 3.19
N THR A 84 9.40 -2.21 1.99
CA THR A 84 9.42 -3.62 1.58
C THR A 84 10.82 -4.04 1.16
N MET A 85 11.05 -5.37 1.12
CA MET A 85 12.36 -5.97 0.82
C MET A 85 13.50 -5.39 1.68
N PHE A 86 13.16 -4.98 2.90
CA PHE A 86 14.10 -4.33 3.80
C PHE A 86 15.10 -5.35 4.37
N ASP A 87 16.39 -5.01 4.30
CA ASP A 87 17.47 -5.73 4.96
C ASP A 87 18.28 -4.75 5.80
N SER A 88 18.17 -4.87 7.12
CA SER A 88 18.82 -3.97 8.09
C SER A 88 20.37 -4.03 8.06
N ARG A 89 20.94 -5.05 7.42
CA ARG A 89 22.39 -5.17 7.26
C ARG A 89 22.96 -4.29 6.15
N LEU A 90 22.09 -3.82 5.24
CA LEU A 90 22.48 -2.98 4.11
C LEU A 90 22.37 -1.50 4.47
N LYS A 91 23.50 -0.79 4.42
CA LYS A 91 23.52 0.66 4.68
C LYS A 91 22.59 1.44 3.74
N LEU A 92 22.52 1.05 2.47
CA LEU A 92 21.62 1.67 1.49
C LEU A 92 20.14 1.56 1.94
N ASN A 93 19.71 0.38 2.42
CA ASN A 93 18.33 0.21 2.90
C ASN A 93 18.03 1.11 4.09
N GLN A 94 18.97 1.30 5.00
CA GLN A 94 18.83 2.22 6.13
C GLN A 94 18.75 3.67 5.67
N GLN A 95 19.64 4.10 4.77
CA GLN A 95 19.63 5.45 4.21
C GLN A 95 18.29 5.77 3.52
N VAL A 96 17.79 4.87 2.65
CA VAL A 96 16.49 5.05 2.00
C VAL A 96 15.36 5.10 3.01
N ALA A 97 15.38 4.24 4.04
CA ALA A 97 14.37 4.25 5.09
C ALA A 97 14.36 5.57 5.88
N ASP A 98 15.53 6.10 6.21
CA ASP A 98 15.66 7.37 6.93
C ASP A 98 15.20 8.55 6.08
N GLU A 99 15.49 8.55 4.79
CA GLU A 99 15.04 9.58 3.85
C GLU A 99 13.53 9.55 3.65
N VAL A 100 12.93 8.35 3.47
CA VAL A 100 11.48 8.18 3.41
C VAL A 100 10.82 8.66 4.70
N LYS A 101 11.38 8.33 5.87
CA LYS A 101 10.88 8.80 7.16
C LYS A 101 11.01 10.31 7.33
N SER A 102 12.09 10.90 6.87
CA SER A 102 12.28 12.36 6.90
C SER A 102 11.20 13.09 6.10
N TYR A 103 10.78 12.52 4.96
CA TYR A 103 9.79 13.14 4.07
C TYR A 103 8.35 12.90 4.49
N PHE A 104 8.02 11.67 4.95
CA PHE A 104 6.64 11.25 5.26
C PHE A 104 6.30 11.23 6.74
N GLY A 105 7.30 11.30 7.61
CA GLY A 105 7.11 11.34 9.05
C GLY A 105 6.29 10.16 9.56
N GLN A 106 5.22 10.45 10.28
CA GLN A 106 4.31 9.47 10.88
C GLN A 106 3.48 8.67 9.85
N LYS A 107 3.52 9.03 8.57
CA LYS A 107 2.88 8.23 7.52
C LYS A 107 3.70 7.01 7.10
N VAL A 108 4.93 6.85 7.56
CA VAL A 108 5.68 5.60 7.35
C VAL A 108 5.24 4.59 8.40
N PHE A 109 4.87 3.38 7.94
CA PHE A 109 4.54 2.30 8.86
C PHE A 109 5.76 1.92 9.71
N ASP A 110 5.55 1.64 10.99
CA ASP A 110 6.58 1.11 11.88
C ASP A 110 7.01 -0.30 11.49
N THR A 111 6.09 -1.02 10.86
CA THR A 111 6.34 -2.35 10.33
C THR A 111 6.96 -2.24 8.94
N PHE A 112 8.05 -2.97 8.71
CA PHE A 112 8.62 -3.19 7.39
C PHE A 112 8.54 -4.65 6.98
N ILE A 113 8.46 -4.92 5.68
CA ILE A 113 8.44 -6.28 5.14
C ILE A 113 9.88 -6.68 4.76
N PRO A 114 10.46 -7.71 5.42
CA PRO A 114 11.82 -8.13 5.14
C PRO A 114 11.93 -8.86 3.80
N ARG A 115 13.11 -8.81 3.19
CA ARG A 115 13.43 -9.67 2.04
C ARG A 115 13.61 -11.11 2.53
N THR A 116 12.75 -12.03 2.06
CA THR A 116 12.86 -13.47 2.38
C THR A 116 12.52 -14.32 1.17
N VAL A 117 13.19 -15.47 1.04
CA VAL A 117 12.93 -16.44 -0.03
C VAL A 117 11.47 -16.95 0.04
N LYS A 118 10.94 -17.16 1.25
CA LYS A 118 9.58 -17.67 1.46
C LYS A 118 8.49 -16.72 0.92
N LEU A 119 8.71 -15.40 0.97
CA LEU A 119 7.82 -14.43 0.34
C LEU A 119 7.84 -14.53 -1.19
N SER A 120 8.99 -14.84 -1.78
CA SER A 120 9.10 -15.02 -3.23
C SER A 120 8.58 -16.38 -3.71
N GLU A 121 8.65 -17.40 -2.88
CA GLU A 121 8.19 -18.77 -3.19
C GLU A 121 6.67 -18.93 -3.08
N SER A 122 6.05 -18.33 -2.06
CA SER A 122 4.63 -18.58 -1.74
C SER A 122 3.67 -18.35 -2.92
N PRO A 123 3.85 -17.34 -3.81
CA PRO A 123 3.01 -17.20 -4.99
C PRO A 123 3.10 -18.37 -5.96
N SER A 124 4.28 -19.00 -6.10
CA SER A 124 4.48 -20.18 -6.97
C SER A 124 3.68 -21.38 -6.50
N PHE A 125 3.31 -21.42 -5.23
CA PHE A 125 2.44 -22.44 -4.63
C PHE A 125 0.97 -22.03 -4.55
N GLY A 126 0.62 -20.86 -5.07
CA GLY A 126 -0.74 -20.33 -4.99
C GLY A 126 -1.21 -20.08 -3.56
N MET A 127 -0.30 -19.87 -2.63
CA MET A 127 -0.61 -19.70 -1.21
C MET A 127 -0.12 -18.35 -0.69
N PRO A 128 -0.93 -17.64 0.13
CA PRO A 128 -0.43 -16.53 0.92
C PRO A 128 0.66 -16.99 1.88
N VAL A 129 1.69 -16.17 2.09
CA VAL A 129 2.82 -16.52 2.96
C VAL A 129 2.41 -16.91 4.37
N VAL A 130 1.32 -16.35 4.89
CA VAL A 130 0.77 -16.65 6.23
C VAL A 130 0.29 -18.09 6.39
N TYR A 131 0.01 -18.79 5.29
CA TYR A 131 -0.28 -20.22 5.26
C TYR A 131 0.93 -21.05 4.83
N TYR A 132 1.72 -20.52 3.87
CA TYR A 132 2.90 -21.20 3.33
C TYR A 132 4.03 -21.35 4.35
N ASP A 133 4.34 -20.26 5.08
CA ASP A 133 5.38 -20.23 6.12
C ASP A 133 4.86 -19.48 7.36
N ARG A 134 3.91 -20.10 8.06
CA ARG A 134 3.12 -19.49 9.15
C ARG A 134 3.96 -18.78 10.22
N TYR A 135 5.10 -19.34 10.58
CA TYR A 135 5.95 -18.85 11.65
C TYR A 135 7.17 -18.09 11.15
N GLY A 136 7.30 -17.92 9.84
CA GLY A 136 8.39 -17.22 9.20
C GLY A 136 8.41 -15.71 9.45
N LYS A 137 9.55 -15.10 9.18
CA LYS A 137 9.74 -13.65 9.36
C LYS A 137 8.77 -12.84 8.47
N GLY A 138 8.52 -13.31 7.24
CA GLY A 138 7.59 -12.67 6.31
C GLY A 138 6.16 -12.66 6.85
N SER A 139 5.66 -13.82 7.28
CA SER A 139 4.31 -13.97 7.85
C SER A 139 4.11 -13.10 9.09
N ARG A 140 5.08 -13.11 10.01
CA ARG A 140 5.03 -12.26 11.20
C ARG A 140 5.01 -10.77 10.86
N ALA A 141 5.76 -10.36 9.85
CA ALA A 141 5.77 -8.96 9.40
C ALA A 141 4.40 -8.55 8.82
N TYR A 142 3.80 -9.36 7.96
CA TYR A 142 2.46 -9.07 7.42
C TYR A 142 1.37 -9.07 8.51
N MET A 143 1.44 -9.99 9.45
CA MET A 143 0.51 -9.99 10.59
C MET A 143 0.69 -8.77 11.51
N LYS A 144 1.93 -8.30 11.68
CA LYS A 144 2.20 -7.06 12.41
C LYS A 144 1.65 -5.84 11.67
N LEU A 145 1.87 -5.78 10.35
CA LEU A 145 1.32 -4.73 9.49
C LEU A 145 -0.21 -4.68 9.56
N ALA A 146 -0.88 -5.83 9.46
CA ALA A 146 -2.33 -5.89 9.57
C ALA A 146 -2.83 -5.32 10.90
N LYS A 147 -2.18 -5.67 12.01
CA LYS A 147 -2.52 -5.12 13.34
C LYS A 147 -2.27 -3.61 13.43
N GLU A 148 -1.20 -3.11 12.81
CA GLU A 148 -0.89 -1.69 12.77
C GLU A 148 -1.93 -0.91 11.99
N ILE A 149 -2.36 -1.43 10.83
CA ILE A 149 -3.44 -0.86 10.02
C ILE A 149 -4.75 -0.84 10.82
N LEU A 150 -5.17 -1.97 11.37
CA LEU A 150 -6.40 -2.06 12.16
C LEU A 150 -6.41 -1.11 13.36
N LYS A 151 -5.28 -0.94 14.04
CA LYS A 151 -5.15 0.01 15.13
C LYS A 151 -5.38 1.45 14.66
N LYS A 152 -4.78 1.86 13.54
CA LYS A 152 -4.98 3.20 12.95
C LYS A 152 -6.44 3.46 12.61
N TYR A 153 -7.14 2.47 12.03
CA TYR A 153 -8.58 2.61 11.71
C TYR A 153 -9.44 2.70 12.96
N ASN A 154 -9.17 1.89 13.99
CA ASN A 154 -9.90 1.96 15.28
C ASN A 154 -9.73 3.33 15.96
N GLU A 155 -8.52 3.88 15.96
CA GLU A 155 -8.23 5.19 16.56
C GLU A 155 -8.92 6.35 15.83
N ARG A 156 -9.22 6.21 14.54
CA ARG A 156 -9.98 7.20 13.75
C ARG A 156 -11.50 7.06 13.89
N GLY A 157 -11.98 5.97 14.47
CA GLY A 157 -13.41 5.68 14.53
C GLY A 157 -14.02 5.30 13.16
N ASP A 158 -13.20 4.83 12.22
CA ASP A 158 -13.61 4.49 10.85
C ASP A 158 -14.38 3.16 10.74
N PHE A 159 -14.62 2.47 11.87
CA PHE A 159 -15.52 1.33 11.94
C PHE A 159 -16.94 1.80 12.19
N ARG A 160 -17.83 1.52 11.26
CA ARG A 160 -19.27 1.59 11.44
C ARG A 160 -19.83 0.24 11.89
#